data_538c256326290d1da3f05969a45b773d
#
_entry.id   538c256326290d1da3f05969a45b773d
#
_cell.length_a   1.000
_cell.length_b   1.000
_cell.length_c   1.000
_cell.angle_alpha   90.00
_cell.angle_beta   90.00
_cell.angle_gamma   90.00
#
_symmetry.space_group_name_H-M   'P 1'
#
loop_
_entity.id
_entity.type
_entity.pdbx_description
1 polymer ?
#
loop_
_entity_poly.entity_id
_entity_poly.type
_entity_poly.pdbx_seq_one_letter_code
_entity_poly.pdbx_strand_id
1 'polypeptide(L)'
;MTVVGIRTARLLAAATLALVGMACSGSGSSGAADDTADAAPPGEAPLAVPPVGFQLKSTPVTMAPGEEQYLCWSFVLPSTTPLNVIATVPQVSAHGVHHYAVFTKSGALPANPNGYDCKVMDATWGLVAGGGVGTAGLTFPKGTAMTLAAGTQVVLQLHLLNATGAPEEPTGILNLIGSDEPNLTQVGLLIAGTLDINIPPHQSGFDVTGGCKAPFDMPNVFATFPHMHQLGTNIDVSLTPQGSTKPNTLVNRAWDFGSQGVYPVTGSAKAGDQVTVKCTYDNSTDGTVTFGEDTNNEMCIGVLFYYPLAPGGMGGLGGSNYCGI
;
A
#
# COMPACT_ATOMS: atom_id res chain seq x y z
N MET A 1 -2.71 -70.90 -3.00
CA MET A 1 -3.27 -71.01 -4.36
C MET A 1 -3.37 -69.59 -4.89
N THR A 2 -2.68 -69.17 -5.74
CA THR A 2 -2.06 -69.23 -6.99
C THR A 2 -1.63 -67.80 -7.34
N VAL A 3 -0.36 -67.61 -7.52
CA VAL A 3 0.31 -66.38 -7.96
C VAL A 3 0.19 -66.31 -9.48
N VAL A 4 -0.10 -65.12 -10.03
CA VAL A 4 0.23 -64.80 -11.42
C VAL A 4 0.82 -63.40 -11.49
N GLY A 5 2.10 -63.34 -11.80
CA GLY A 5 2.81 -62.12 -12.08
C GLY A 5 2.76 -61.77 -13.57
N ILE A 6 2.78 -60.48 -13.87
CA ILE A 6 3.02 -59.96 -15.22
C ILE A 6 4.16 -58.91 -15.16
N ARG A 7 5.13 -59.17 -16.06
CA ARG A 7 6.41 -58.46 -16.19
C ARG A 7 6.26 -57.16 -16.98
N THR A 8 7.01 -56.20 -16.53
CA THR A 8 7.30 -54.91 -17.18
C THR A 8 8.17 -55.04 -18.42
N ALA A 9 7.85 -54.33 -19.47
CA ALA A 9 8.76 -54.07 -20.61
C ALA A 9 9.23 -52.59 -20.56
N ARG A 10 10.55 -52.42 -20.51
CA ARG A 10 11.22 -51.12 -20.67
C ARG A 10 11.50 -50.91 -22.15
N LEU A 11 11.10 -49.76 -22.71
CA LEU A 11 11.62 -49.25 -23.99
C LEU A 11 12.65 -48.13 -23.68
N LEU A 12 13.88 -48.36 -24.09
CA LEU A 12 14.90 -47.33 -24.24
C LEU A 12 14.75 -46.71 -25.64
N ALA A 13 14.65 -45.39 -25.70
CA ALA A 13 14.85 -44.65 -26.93
C ALA A 13 16.20 -43.89 -26.82
N ALA A 14 17.13 -44.27 -27.70
CA ALA A 14 18.39 -43.57 -27.87
C ALA A 14 18.20 -42.44 -28.88
N ALA A 15 18.56 -41.21 -28.51
CA ALA A 15 18.67 -40.07 -29.41
C ALA A 15 20.15 -39.79 -29.72
N THR A 16 20.48 -39.95 -31.00
CA THR A 16 21.78 -39.66 -31.58
C THR A 16 22.06 -38.17 -31.73
N LEU A 17 23.20 -37.73 -31.20
CA LEU A 17 23.75 -36.40 -31.34
C LEU A 17 24.52 -36.32 -32.67
N ALA A 18 24.17 -35.41 -33.56
CA ALA A 18 24.98 -35.07 -34.73
C ALA A 18 25.75 -33.76 -34.45
N LEU A 19 27.08 -33.89 -34.37
CA LEU A 19 27.99 -32.76 -34.39
C LEU A 19 28.18 -32.30 -35.85
N VAL A 20 27.89 -31.04 -36.13
CA VAL A 20 28.41 -30.36 -37.31
C VAL A 20 29.40 -29.30 -36.84
N GLY A 21 30.67 -29.58 -37.07
CA GLY A 21 31.72 -28.60 -36.91
C GLY A 21 31.81 -27.69 -38.13
N MET A 22 31.88 -26.40 -37.91
CA MET A 22 32.28 -25.43 -38.91
C MET A 22 33.33 -24.51 -38.32
N ALA A 23 34.54 -24.67 -38.83
CA ALA A 23 35.66 -23.76 -38.55
C ALA A 23 35.50 -22.52 -39.44
N CYS A 24 35.61 -21.33 -38.83
CA CYS A 24 35.91 -20.11 -39.54
C CYS A 24 37.05 -19.35 -38.87
N SER A 25 38.06 -19.11 -39.67
CA SER A 25 39.28 -18.39 -39.42
C SER A 25 39.03 -16.89 -39.15
N GLY A 26 39.90 -16.35 -38.32
CA GLY A 26 39.85 -15.01 -37.80
C GLY A 26 40.13 -13.88 -38.77
N SER A 27 39.73 -12.72 -38.37
CA SER A 27 40.44 -11.45 -38.59
C SER A 27 40.04 -10.49 -37.47
N GLY A 28 41.02 -9.99 -36.75
CA GLY A 28 40.81 -9.03 -35.68
C GLY A 28 40.37 -7.68 -36.24
N SER A 29 39.38 -7.09 -35.61
CA SER A 29 39.16 -5.64 -35.60
C SER A 29 38.87 -5.25 -34.19
N SER A 30 39.67 -4.34 -33.66
CA SER A 30 39.42 -3.60 -32.43
C SER A 30 38.13 -2.79 -32.57
N GLY A 31 37.01 -3.32 -32.12
CA GLY A 31 35.78 -2.64 -31.96
C GLY A 31 35.69 -2.01 -30.55
N ALA A 32 35.55 -0.72 -30.52
CA ALA A 32 35.23 0.01 -29.30
C ALA A 32 34.01 -0.63 -28.60
N ALA A 33 34.06 -0.72 -27.29
CA ALA A 33 32.91 -1.09 -26.48
C ALA A 33 31.80 -0.09 -26.81
N ASP A 34 30.73 -0.58 -27.41
CA ASP A 34 29.49 0.14 -27.57
C ASP A 34 28.81 0.17 -26.20
N ASP A 35 29.06 1.26 -25.47
CA ASP A 35 28.34 1.63 -24.27
C ASP A 35 26.93 2.09 -24.71
N THR A 36 26.12 1.16 -25.22
CA THR A 36 24.68 1.38 -25.26
C THR A 36 24.22 1.24 -23.82
N ALA A 37 24.25 2.36 -23.07
CA ALA A 37 23.46 2.52 -21.88
C ALA A 37 22.04 2.05 -22.23
N ASP A 38 21.63 0.98 -21.54
CA ASP A 38 20.28 0.43 -21.64
C ASP A 38 19.30 1.58 -21.35
N ALA A 39 18.74 2.15 -22.41
CA ALA A 39 17.80 3.25 -22.27
C ALA A 39 16.62 2.67 -21.49
N ALA A 40 16.37 3.22 -20.31
CA ALA A 40 15.18 2.89 -19.53
C ALA A 40 13.96 2.88 -20.46
N PRO A 41 13.03 1.92 -20.32
CA PRO A 41 11.84 1.88 -21.17
C PRO A 41 11.16 3.23 -21.13
N PRO A 42 10.59 3.74 -22.27
CA PRO A 42 9.98 5.04 -22.33
C PRO A 42 8.97 5.17 -21.20
N GLY A 43 9.17 6.15 -20.31
CA GLY A 43 8.38 6.33 -19.12
C GLY A 43 6.90 6.43 -19.47
N GLU A 44 6.06 5.79 -18.66
CA GLU A 44 4.61 5.90 -18.77
C GLU A 44 4.19 7.38 -18.79
N ALA A 45 3.29 7.76 -19.71
CA ALA A 45 2.84 9.14 -19.80
C ALA A 45 2.19 9.58 -18.46
N PRO A 46 2.46 10.79 -17.98
CA PRO A 46 1.88 11.28 -16.74
C PRO A 46 0.35 11.20 -16.76
N LEU A 47 -0.26 10.83 -15.64
CA LEU A 47 -1.71 10.80 -15.50
C LEU A 47 -2.32 12.15 -15.91
N ALA A 48 -3.33 12.10 -16.78
CA ALA A 48 -4.11 13.29 -17.10
C ALA A 48 -4.86 13.80 -15.86
N VAL A 49 -5.01 15.12 -15.74
CA VAL A 49 -5.83 15.72 -14.68
C VAL A 49 -7.29 15.26 -14.86
N PRO A 50 -7.97 14.76 -13.82
CA PRO A 50 -9.33 14.30 -13.95
C PRO A 50 -10.30 15.45 -14.30
N PRO A 51 -11.29 15.23 -15.18
CA PRO A 51 -12.25 16.27 -15.56
C PRO A 51 -13.11 16.75 -14.38
N VAL A 52 -13.45 15.85 -13.46
CA VAL A 52 -14.00 16.12 -12.14
C VAL A 52 -13.08 15.48 -11.12
N GLY A 53 -12.51 16.27 -10.23
CA GLY A 53 -11.56 15.76 -9.25
C GLY A 53 -10.42 16.71 -8.94
N PHE A 54 -9.35 16.19 -8.38
CA PHE A 54 -8.17 16.96 -8.02
C PHE A 54 -6.91 16.09 -8.21
N GLN A 55 -5.87 16.67 -8.80
CA GLN A 55 -4.58 16.00 -8.96
C GLN A 55 -3.58 16.52 -7.94
N LEU A 56 -2.96 15.61 -7.20
CA LEU A 56 -1.81 15.84 -6.34
C LEU A 56 -0.56 15.41 -7.12
N LYS A 57 0.48 16.24 -7.13
CA LYS A 57 1.72 15.94 -7.84
C LYS A 57 2.92 16.42 -7.03
N SER A 58 3.85 15.52 -6.75
CA SER A 58 5.14 15.88 -6.15
C SER A 58 6.05 16.59 -7.16
N THR A 59 6.98 17.38 -6.65
CA THR A 59 8.18 17.78 -7.43
C THR A 59 9.20 16.64 -7.38
N PRO A 60 10.09 16.51 -8.40
CA PRO A 60 11.21 15.58 -8.33
C PRO A 60 12.10 15.88 -7.12
N VAL A 61 12.65 14.82 -6.51
CA VAL A 61 13.61 14.88 -5.40
C VAL A 61 14.76 13.95 -5.75
N THR A 62 16.00 14.44 -5.66
CA THR A 62 17.17 13.59 -5.90
C THR A 62 17.46 12.78 -4.63
N MET A 63 17.50 11.45 -4.78
CA MET A 63 17.78 10.48 -3.71
C MET A 63 19.11 9.80 -3.98
N ALA A 64 20.06 9.89 -3.06
CA ALA A 64 21.30 9.12 -3.13
C ALA A 64 21.06 7.61 -2.88
N PRO A 65 21.95 6.71 -3.34
CA PRO A 65 21.84 5.28 -3.00
C PRO A 65 21.78 5.05 -1.49
N GLY A 66 20.81 4.24 -1.04
CA GLY A 66 20.57 3.92 0.36
C GLY A 66 19.87 5.01 1.17
N GLU A 67 19.48 6.12 0.54
CA GLU A 67 18.78 7.20 1.21
C GLU A 67 17.31 6.86 1.45
N GLU A 68 16.79 7.22 2.64
CA GLU A 68 15.39 7.08 3.04
C GLU A 68 14.86 8.43 3.53
N GLN A 69 13.71 8.85 3.00
CA GLN A 69 13.05 10.12 3.37
C GLN A 69 11.53 9.97 3.37
N TYR A 70 10.88 10.73 4.25
CA TYR A 70 9.44 10.98 4.22
C TYR A 70 9.20 12.44 3.82
N LEU A 71 8.63 12.65 2.66
CA LEU A 71 8.34 13.99 2.15
C LEU A 71 6.86 14.19 1.91
N CYS A 72 6.38 15.39 2.23
CA CYS A 72 5.01 15.81 2.02
C CYS A 72 4.91 16.98 1.06
N TRP A 73 3.86 17.00 0.27
CA TRP A 73 3.43 18.11 -0.55
C TRP A 73 1.99 18.47 -0.16
N SER A 74 1.76 19.72 0.23
CA SER A 74 0.44 20.16 0.64
C SER A 74 -0.25 21.02 -0.41
N PHE A 75 -1.54 20.77 -0.58
CA PHE A 75 -2.40 21.40 -1.55
C PHE A 75 -3.68 21.88 -0.85
N VAL A 76 -4.39 22.83 -1.46
CA VAL A 76 -5.68 23.28 -0.98
C VAL A 76 -6.72 23.03 -2.06
N LEU A 77 -7.78 22.31 -1.71
CA LEU A 77 -8.91 22.09 -2.61
C LEU A 77 -9.61 23.42 -2.93
N PRO A 78 -10.30 23.54 -4.08
CA PRO A 78 -11.08 24.73 -4.40
C PRO A 78 -12.02 25.12 -3.26
N SER A 79 -12.12 26.41 -2.97
CA SER A 79 -12.87 26.94 -1.83
C SER A 79 -14.38 27.07 -2.04
N THR A 80 -14.87 26.76 -3.24
CA THR A 80 -16.27 27.01 -3.62
C THR A 80 -17.17 25.79 -3.52
N THR A 81 -16.63 24.58 -3.73
CA THR A 81 -17.41 23.34 -3.77
C THR A 81 -16.66 22.20 -3.07
N PRO A 82 -17.35 21.33 -2.32
CA PRO A 82 -16.74 20.10 -1.80
C PRO A 82 -16.41 19.16 -2.95
N LEU A 83 -15.44 18.29 -2.75
CA LEU A 83 -15.05 17.22 -3.66
C LEU A 83 -15.57 15.88 -3.15
N ASN A 84 -16.48 15.25 -3.91
CA ASN A 84 -16.94 13.89 -3.65
C ASN A 84 -15.99 12.92 -4.35
N VAL A 85 -15.00 12.40 -3.64
CA VAL A 85 -14.04 11.43 -4.16
C VAL A 85 -14.72 10.07 -4.31
N ILE A 86 -14.69 9.50 -5.53
CA ILE A 86 -15.26 8.18 -5.85
C ILE A 86 -14.19 7.15 -6.21
N ALA A 87 -12.98 7.60 -6.51
CA ALA A 87 -11.83 6.74 -6.71
C ALA A 87 -10.52 7.50 -6.52
N THR A 88 -9.45 6.76 -6.27
CA THR A 88 -8.07 7.27 -6.26
C THR A 88 -7.27 6.52 -7.31
N VAL A 89 -6.44 7.22 -8.07
CA VAL A 89 -5.58 6.62 -9.11
C VAL A 89 -4.16 7.12 -8.91
N PRO A 90 -3.25 6.28 -8.41
CA PRO A 90 -1.85 6.63 -8.24
C PRO A 90 -1.04 6.36 -9.50
N GLN A 91 0.01 7.13 -9.70
CA GLN A 91 1.15 6.86 -10.57
C GLN A 91 2.40 7.32 -9.84
N VAL A 92 3.14 6.37 -9.30
CA VAL A 92 4.38 6.64 -8.57
C VAL A 92 5.55 5.99 -9.28
N SER A 93 6.74 6.57 -9.16
CA SER A 93 7.96 6.00 -9.76
C SER A 93 8.18 4.58 -9.28
N ALA A 94 8.57 3.69 -10.21
CA ALA A 94 8.84 2.28 -9.91
C ALA A 94 10.05 2.09 -8.98
N HIS A 95 10.98 3.05 -9.00
CA HIS A 95 12.15 3.10 -8.13
C HIS A 95 12.13 4.36 -7.28
N GLY A 96 12.64 4.28 -6.07
CA GLY A 96 12.74 5.37 -5.13
C GLY A 96 11.45 5.72 -4.38
N VAL A 97 10.26 5.29 -4.81
CA VAL A 97 9.03 5.37 -4.00
C VAL A 97 8.76 3.99 -3.38
N HIS A 98 8.58 3.93 -2.08
CA HIS A 98 8.17 2.71 -1.38
C HIS A 98 6.65 2.63 -1.24
N HIS A 99 6.05 3.66 -0.63
CA HIS A 99 4.60 3.82 -0.59
C HIS A 99 4.20 5.30 -0.59
N TYR A 100 2.92 5.54 -0.82
CA TYR A 100 2.30 6.85 -0.71
C TYR A 100 1.13 6.80 0.27
N ALA A 101 0.85 7.95 0.88
CA ALA A 101 -0.39 8.20 1.61
C ALA A 101 -0.94 9.58 1.27
N VAL A 102 -2.26 9.72 1.35
CA VAL A 102 -2.94 10.99 1.20
C VAL A 102 -3.74 11.27 2.44
N PHE A 103 -3.56 12.46 2.96
CA PHE A 103 -4.24 12.91 4.16
C PHE A 103 -5.01 14.19 3.92
N THR A 104 -6.06 14.40 4.69
CA THR A 104 -6.63 15.72 4.94
C THR A 104 -6.04 16.29 6.21
N LYS A 105 -5.91 17.60 6.27
CA LYS A 105 -5.44 18.31 7.46
C LYS A 105 -6.42 19.42 7.82
N SER A 106 -6.74 19.52 9.11
CA SER A 106 -7.48 20.65 9.65
C SER A 106 -6.52 21.79 10.00
N GLY A 107 -6.87 23.02 9.66
CA GLY A 107 -6.10 24.23 9.92
C GLY A 107 -5.42 24.79 8.67
N ALA A 108 -5.14 26.09 8.68
CA ALA A 108 -4.53 26.80 7.56
C ALA A 108 -3.02 26.61 7.54
N LEU A 109 -2.54 25.48 7.02
CA LEU A 109 -1.15 25.44 6.56
C LEU A 109 -1.08 26.06 5.17
N PRO A 110 -0.06 26.86 4.88
CA PRO A 110 0.16 27.29 3.49
C PRO A 110 0.38 26.07 2.61
N ALA A 111 -0.16 26.11 1.39
CA ALA A 111 0.21 25.13 0.38
C ALA A 111 1.73 25.13 0.22
N ASN A 112 2.35 23.95 0.25
CA ASN A 112 3.77 23.79 -0.02
C ASN A 112 3.96 22.77 -1.14
N PRO A 113 3.97 23.22 -2.40
CA PRO A 113 4.14 22.35 -3.55
C PRO A 113 5.59 21.90 -3.78
N ASN A 114 6.55 22.41 -3.01
CA ASN A 114 7.97 22.10 -3.17
C ASN A 114 8.46 20.92 -2.32
N GLY A 115 7.58 20.36 -1.51
CA GLY A 115 7.91 19.30 -0.57
C GLY A 115 8.52 19.80 0.75
N TYR A 116 8.31 19.06 1.81
CA TYR A 116 8.86 19.29 3.15
C TYR A 116 8.96 17.97 3.90
N ASP A 117 9.88 17.92 4.86
CA ASP A 117 10.00 16.75 5.74
C ASP A 117 8.76 16.61 6.63
N CYS A 118 8.19 15.40 6.64
CA CYS A 118 6.96 15.12 7.38
C CYS A 118 6.95 13.69 7.96
N LYS A 119 8.08 13.22 8.43
CA LYS A 119 8.32 11.87 8.92
C LYS A 119 7.28 11.37 9.92
N VAL A 120 6.75 12.25 10.75
CA VAL A 120 5.75 11.90 11.77
C VAL A 120 4.35 12.23 11.26
N MET A 121 3.49 11.22 11.19
CA MET A 121 2.08 11.40 10.91
C MET A 121 1.38 12.05 12.11
N ASP A 122 0.83 13.24 11.92
CA ASP A 122 0.06 13.94 12.94
C ASP A 122 -1.29 13.22 13.16
N ALA A 123 -1.62 12.88 14.40
CA ALA A 123 -2.87 12.22 14.76
C ALA A 123 -4.13 13.04 14.38
N THR A 124 -3.98 14.33 14.08
CA THR A 124 -5.07 15.19 13.59
C THR A 124 -5.33 15.06 12.08
N TRP A 125 -4.47 14.32 11.36
CA TRP A 125 -4.62 14.10 9.94
C TRP A 125 -5.65 12.99 9.67
N GLY A 126 -6.50 13.21 8.68
CA GLY A 126 -7.45 12.20 8.21
C GLY A 126 -6.89 11.45 7.00
N LEU A 127 -6.74 10.13 7.08
CA LEU A 127 -6.34 9.32 5.94
C LEU A 127 -7.43 9.34 4.86
N VAL A 128 -7.04 9.51 3.60
CA VAL A 128 -7.92 9.45 2.41
C VAL A 128 -7.60 8.23 1.55
N ALA A 129 -6.31 7.98 1.34
CA ALA A 129 -5.82 6.91 0.48
C ALA A 129 -4.40 6.52 0.89
N GLY A 130 -3.99 5.30 0.54
CA GLY A 130 -2.63 4.82 0.68
C GLY A 130 -2.39 3.63 -0.24
N GLY A 131 -1.13 3.33 -0.53
CA GLY A 131 -0.72 2.19 -1.33
C GLY A 131 0.75 2.24 -1.71
N GLY A 132 1.28 1.13 -2.19
CA GLY A 132 2.65 1.00 -2.68
C GLY A 132 2.75 1.10 -4.20
N VAL A 133 3.95 0.87 -4.71
CA VAL A 133 4.24 0.79 -6.14
C VAL A 133 3.38 -0.29 -6.81
N GLY A 134 2.88 -0.01 -8.01
CA GLY A 134 2.08 -0.98 -8.79
C GLY A 134 0.64 -1.15 -8.31
N THR A 135 0.18 -0.41 -7.31
CA THR A 135 -1.24 -0.46 -6.89
C THR A 135 -2.12 0.32 -7.86
N ALA A 136 -3.28 -0.25 -8.19
CA ALA A 136 -4.27 0.39 -9.07
C ALA A 136 -5.03 1.56 -8.39
N GLY A 137 -4.81 1.81 -7.10
CA GLY A 137 -5.62 2.69 -6.29
C GLY A 137 -6.89 2.02 -5.79
N LEU A 138 -7.86 2.83 -5.34
CA LEU A 138 -9.12 2.35 -4.78
C LEU A 138 -10.30 2.98 -5.52
N THR A 139 -11.17 2.15 -6.10
CA THR A 139 -12.46 2.59 -6.62
C THR A 139 -13.56 2.26 -5.61
N PHE A 140 -14.37 3.24 -5.26
CA PHE A 140 -15.45 3.06 -4.30
C PHE A 140 -16.67 2.39 -4.95
N PRO A 141 -17.50 1.69 -4.17
CA PRO A 141 -18.74 1.12 -4.68
C PRO A 141 -19.63 2.18 -5.33
N LYS A 142 -20.34 1.79 -6.38
CA LYS A 142 -21.24 2.70 -7.11
C LYS A 142 -22.23 3.41 -6.16
N GLY A 143 -22.38 4.70 -6.31
CA GLY A 143 -23.27 5.52 -5.48
C GLY A 143 -22.67 5.89 -4.12
N THR A 144 -21.36 5.68 -3.92
CA THR A 144 -20.67 6.08 -2.69
C THR A 144 -19.54 7.07 -2.96
N ALA A 145 -19.20 7.88 -1.99
CA ALA A 145 -18.08 8.83 -2.06
C ALA A 145 -17.51 9.14 -0.69
N MET A 146 -16.26 9.59 -0.65
CA MET A 146 -15.69 10.30 0.48
C MET A 146 -15.72 11.80 0.16
N THR A 147 -16.51 12.57 0.89
CA THR A 147 -16.62 14.00 0.66
C THR A 147 -15.53 14.75 1.40
N LEU A 148 -14.71 15.48 0.66
CA LEU A 148 -13.75 16.44 1.19
C LEU A 148 -14.36 17.83 1.10
N ALA A 149 -14.41 18.56 2.21
CA ALA A 149 -15.00 19.89 2.25
C ALA A 149 -14.27 20.88 1.33
N ALA A 150 -14.98 21.89 0.86
CA ALA A 150 -14.38 22.99 0.10
C ALA A 150 -13.26 23.66 0.93
N GLY A 151 -12.13 23.95 0.27
CA GLY A 151 -10.96 24.54 0.94
C GLY A 151 -10.19 23.61 1.87
N THR A 152 -10.54 22.32 1.90
CA THR A 152 -9.77 21.33 2.68
C THR A 152 -8.33 21.29 2.19
N GLN A 153 -7.40 21.25 3.14
CA GLN A 153 -6.00 21.00 2.86
C GLN A 153 -5.76 19.50 2.67
N VAL A 154 -5.12 19.13 1.58
CA VAL A 154 -4.78 17.75 1.23
C VAL A 154 -3.27 17.63 1.15
N VAL A 155 -2.74 16.56 1.75
CA VAL A 155 -1.30 16.28 1.81
C VAL A 155 -1.02 14.99 1.10
N LEU A 156 -0.13 15.02 0.10
CA LEU A 156 0.50 13.83 -0.47
C LEU A 156 1.78 13.57 0.30
N GLN A 157 1.87 12.44 0.95
CA GLN A 157 3.09 11.92 1.57
C GLN A 157 3.68 10.82 0.68
N LEU A 158 4.98 10.90 0.42
CA LEU A 158 5.74 9.82 -0.19
C LEU A 158 6.79 9.33 0.80
N HIS A 159 6.80 8.04 1.07
CA HIS A 159 7.92 7.35 1.68
C HIS A 159 8.88 6.99 0.55
N LEU A 160 10.01 7.63 0.55
CA LEU A 160 11.06 7.49 -0.46
C LEU A 160 12.18 6.62 0.10
N LEU A 161 12.54 5.58 -0.65
CA LEU A 161 13.62 4.65 -0.31
C LEU A 161 14.37 4.28 -1.58
N ASN A 162 15.60 4.77 -1.74
CA ASN A 162 16.43 4.40 -2.86
C ASN A 162 17.27 3.16 -2.52
N ALA A 163 16.73 1.98 -2.86
CA ALA A 163 17.42 0.70 -2.69
C ALA A 163 18.33 0.36 -3.89
N THR A 164 18.51 1.26 -4.86
CA THR A 164 19.36 1.05 -6.04
C THR A 164 20.80 1.47 -5.78
N GLY A 165 21.72 1.11 -6.70
CA GLY A 165 23.13 1.53 -6.65
C GLY A 165 23.42 2.89 -7.29
N ALA A 166 22.41 3.61 -7.81
CA ALA A 166 22.53 4.89 -8.52
C ALA A 166 21.58 5.94 -7.90
N PRO A 167 21.84 7.24 -8.08
CA PRO A 167 20.89 8.27 -7.73
C PRO A 167 19.56 8.11 -8.50
N GLU A 168 18.45 8.34 -7.81
CA GLU A 168 17.08 8.29 -8.36
C GLU A 168 16.39 9.64 -8.20
N GLU A 169 15.41 9.93 -9.07
CA GLU A 169 14.56 11.11 -9.00
C GLU A 169 13.08 10.71 -8.90
N PRO A 170 12.64 10.10 -7.78
CA PRO A 170 11.28 9.62 -7.64
C PRO A 170 10.27 10.76 -7.67
N THR A 171 9.11 10.47 -8.26
CA THR A 171 7.94 11.35 -8.28
C THR A 171 6.67 10.56 -8.01
N GLY A 172 5.63 11.26 -7.58
CA GLY A 172 4.29 10.69 -7.41
C GLY A 172 3.21 11.62 -7.94
N ILE A 173 2.26 11.04 -8.65
CA ILE A 173 1.01 11.70 -9.04
C ILE A 173 -0.12 10.88 -8.44
N LEU A 174 -1.09 11.55 -7.84
CA LEU A 174 -2.33 10.92 -7.38
C LEU A 174 -3.53 11.72 -7.85
N ASN A 175 -4.43 11.08 -8.57
CA ASN A 175 -5.72 11.63 -8.92
C ASN A 175 -6.77 11.24 -7.87
N LEU A 176 -7.40 12.22 -7.26
CA LEU A 176 -8.67 12.09 -6.57
C LEU A 176 -9.78 12.27 -7.60
N ILE A 177 -10.36 11.17 -8.06
CA ILE A 177 -11.43 11.20 -9.06
C ILE A 177 -12.73 11.60 -8.36
N GLY A 178 -13.35 12.65 -8.82
CA GLY A 178 -14.56 13.20 -8.23
C GLY A 178 -15.84 12.80 -8.97
N SER A 179 -16.98 13.13 -8.35
CA SER A 179 -18.31 12.99 -8.96
C SER A 179 -19.20 14.16 -8.56
N ASP A 180 -19.99 14.64 -9.53
CA ASP A 180 -21.04 15.63 -9.31
C ASP A 180 -22.43 14.98 -9.07
N GLU A 181 -22.50 13.64 -8.98
CA GLU A 181 -23.75 12.94 -8.66
C GLU A 181 -24.28 13.38 -7.29
N PRO A 182 -25.58 13.69 -7.17
CA PRO A 182 -26.17 14.06 -5.90
C PRO A 182 -26.41 12.84 -5.00
N ASN A 183 -26.53 13.09 -3.69
CA ASN A 183 -26.96 12.09 -2.70
C ASN A 183 -26.08 10.83 -2.61
N LEU A 184 -24.78 10.96 -2.83
CA LEU A 184 -23.82 9.87 -2.65
C LEU A 184 -23.75 9.44 -1.18
N THR A 185 -23.79 8.13 -0.95
CA THR A 185 -23.58 7.53 0.37
C THR A 185 -22.13 7.76 0.81
N GLN A 186 -21.94 8.29 2.01
CA GLN A 186 -20.61 8.61 2.49
C GLN A 186 -19.82 7.38 2.92
N VAL A 187 -18.57 7.32 2.51
CA VAL A 187 -17.58 6.32 2.91
C VAL A 187 -16.83 6.80 4.15
N GLY A 188 -16.64 5.91 5.10
CA GLY A 188 -15.76 6.09 6.24
C GLY A 188 -14.60 5.10 6.22
N LEU A 189 -13.65 5.33 7.10
CA LEU A 189 -12.56 4.39 7.36
C LEU A 189 -12.34 4.19 8.86
N LEU A 190 -11.79 3.02 9.20
CA LEU A 190 -11.33 2.65 10.53
C LEU A 190 -9.90 2.15 10.40
N ILE A 191 -8.98 2.75 11.15
CA ILE A 191 -7.59 2.31 11.25
C ILE A 191 -7.48 1.44 12.49
N ALA A 192 -7.26 0.14 12.29
CA ALA A 192 -7.12 -0.84 13.36
C ALA A 192 -5.69 -1.36 13.43
N GLY A 193 -5.23 -1.69 14.63
CA GLY A 193 -3.88 -2.23 14.80
C GLY A 193 -3.37 -2.13 16.22
N THR A 194 -2.05 -2.01 16.37
CA THR A 194 -1.38 -1.77 17.64
C THR A 194 -0.05 -1.05 17.47
N LEU A 195 0.30 -0.20 18.44
CA LEU A 195 1.63 0.37 18.60
C LEU A 195 2.49 -0.44 19.58
N ASP A 196 1.90 -1.43 20.28
CA ASP A 196 2.62 -2.30 21.20
C ASP A 196 3.32 -3.42 20.41
N ILE A 197 4.41 -3.05 19.75
CA ILE A 197 5.26 -3.95 18.97
C ILE A 197 6.60 -4.08 19.68
N ASN A 198 6.98 -5.31 20.01
CA ASN A 198 8.24 -5.62 20.68
C ASN A 198 8.74 -7.00 20.23
N ILE A 199 9.35 -7.03 19.04
CA ILE A 199 9.80 -8.25 18.37
C ILE A 199 11.22 -8.57 18.82
N PRO A 200 11.45 -9.65 19.61
CA PRO A 200 12.78 -9.99 20.10
C PRO A 200 13.75 -10.30 18.95
N PRO A 201 15.07 -10.16 19.16
CA PRO A 201 16.08 -10.53 18.17
C PRO A 201 16.01 -12.04 17.86
N HIS A 202 16.37 -12.41 16.64
CA HIS A 202 16.47 -13.80 16.15
C HIS A 202 15.18 -14.61 16.35
N GLN A 203 14.02 -13.98 16.26
CA GLN A 203 12.72 -14.67 16.30
C GLN A 203 12.16 -14.84 14.90
N SER A 204 11.62 -16.03 14.62
CA SER A 204 10.87 -16.32 13.41
C SER A 204 9.43 -16.69 13.77
N GLY A 205 8.47 -16.25 12.96
CA GLY A 205 7.07 -16.49 13.20
C GLY A 205 6.52 -15.78 14.44
N PHE A 206 7.07 -14.62 14.80
CA PHE A 206 6.62 -13.87 15.97
C PHE A 206 5.32 -13.13 15.67
N ASP A 207 4.27 -13.46 16.40
CA ASP A 207 2.95 -12.88 16.21
C ASP A 207 2.73 -11.65 17.10
N VAL A 208 2.28 -10.56 16.48
CA VAL A 208 1.73 -9.38 17.14
C VAL A 208 0.28 -9.26 16.76
N THR A 209 -0.59 -9.01 17.73
CA THR A 209 -2.03 -8.88 17.50
C THR A 209 -2.54 -7.57 18.09
N GLY A 210 -3.24 -6.81 17.29
CA GLY A 210 -3.88 -5.56 17.67
C GLY A 210 -5.35 -5.50 17.26
N GLY A 211 -5.95 -4.33 17.46
CA GLY A 211 -7.34 -4.07 17.14
C GLY A 211 -8.19 -3.77 18.39
N CYS A 212 -9.48 -3.65 18.19
CA CYS A 212 -10.42 -3.24 19.24
C CYS A 212 -11.83 -3.81 19.02
N LYS A 213 -12.73 -3.51 19.91
CA LYS A 213 -14.18 -3.62 19.65
C LYS A 213 -14.60 -2.49 18.71
N ALA A 214 -15.29 -2.84 17.61
CA ALA A 214 -15.80 -1.87 16.66
C ALA A 214 -16.58 -0.76 17.39
N PRO A 215 -16.20 0.52 17.19
CA PRO A 215 -16.84 1.62 17.92
C PRO A 215 -18.24 1.95 17.39
N PHE A 216 -18.57 1.48 16.19
CA PHE A 216 -19.84 1.72 15.48
C PHE A 216 -20.13 0.59 14.48
N ASP A 217 -21.35 0.62 13.93
CA ASP A 217 -21.74 -0.32 12.88
C ASP A 217 -21.03 0.00 11.55
N MET A 218 -20.50 -1.04 10.91
CA MET A 218 -19.93 -1.01 9.56
C MET A 218 -20.63 -2.07 8.70
N PRO A 219 -21.83 -1.78 8.17
CA PRO A 219 -22.65 -2.80 7.50
C PRO A 219 -22.04 -3.29 6.17
N ASN A 220 -21.20 -2.48 5.53
CA ASN A 220 -20.53 -2.84 4.28
C ASN A 220 -19.06 -2.43 4.36
N VAL A 221 -18.20 -3.34 4.78
CA VAL A 221 -16.75 -3.21 4.64
C VAL A 221 -16.39 -3.71 3.25
N PHE A 222 -15.83 -2.84 2.39
CA PHE A 222 -15.63 -3.15 0.97
C PHE A 222 -14.18 -3.19 0.52
N ALA A 223 -13.27 -2.64 1.32
CA ALA A 223 -11.84 -2.69 1.05
C ALA A 223 -11.04 -2.65 2.35
N THR A 224 -9.82 -3.20 2.30
CA THR A 224 -8.84 -3.07 3.37
C THR A 224 -7.46 -2.74 2.79
N PHE A 225 -6.69 -1.93 3.52
CA PHE A 225 -5.29 -1.66 3.27
C PHE A 225 -4.49 -2.15 4.48
N PRO A 226 -3.93 -3.37 4.41
CA PRO A 226 -3.02 -3.89 5.43
C PRO A 226 -1.64 -3.27 5.26
N HIS A 227 -0.95 -2.99 6.39
CA HIS A 227 0.36 -2.35 6.37
C HIS A 227 1.28 -2.91 7.47
N MET A 228 2.48 -3.29 7.06
CA MET A 228 3.62 -3.68 7.87
C MET A 228 4.90 -3.10 7.23
N HIS A 229 6.05 -3.30 7.87
CA HIS A 229 7.34 -3.00 7.28
C HIS A 229 8.08 -4.29 6.85
N GLN A 230 9.41 -4.23 6.79
CA GLN A 230 10.24 -5.23 6.08
C GLN A 230 10.35 -6.58 6.79
N LEU A 231 10.16 -6.66 8.11
CA LEU A 231 10.24 -7.94 8.84
C LEU A 231 8.94 -8.74 8.79
N GLY A 232 7.87 -8.13 8.25
CA GLY A 232 6.59 -8.78 8.08
C GLY A 232 6.68 -10.00 7.17
N THR A 233 5.98 -11.08 7.54
CA THR A 233 5.87 -12.31 6.74
C THR A 233 4.44 -12.68 6.42
N ASN A 234 3.49 -12.30 7.28
CA ASN A 234 2.05 -12.51 7.05
C ASN A 234 1.21 -11.46 7.77
N ILE A 235 0.08 -11.08 7.19
CA ILE A 235 -0.92 -10.22 7.83
C ILE A 235 -2.33 -10.80 7.66
N ASP A 236 -3.08 -10.82 8.78
CA ASP A 236 -4.50 -11.22 8.83
C ASP A 236 -5.33 -10.05 9.38
N VAL A 237 -6.40 -9.69 8.67
CA VAL A 237 -7.40 -8.72 9.13
C VAL A 237 -8.73 -9.41 9.18
N SER A 238 -9.37 -9.43 10.33
CA SER A 238 -10.61 -10.16 10.55
C SER A 238 -11.60 -9.44 11.44
N LEU A 239 -12.88 -9.80 11.28
CA LEU A 239 -14.02 -9.31 12.05
C LEU A 239 -14.67 -10.49 12.76
N THR A 240 -14.79 -10.44 14.09
CA THR A 240 -15.43 -11.49 14.87
C THR A 240 -16.68 -10.96 15.55
N PRO A 241 -17.88 -11.48 15.20
CA PRO A 241 -19.13 -11.07 15.85
C PRO A 241 -19.08 -11.27 17.36
N GLN A 242 -19.68 -10.37 18.11
CA GLN A 242 -19.76 -10.47 19.57
C GLN A 242 -20.38 -11.82 20.00
N GLY A 243 -19.69 -12.51 20.91
CA GLY A 243 -20.10 -13.84 21.39
C GLY A 243 -19.74 -14.98 20.43
N SER A 244 -19.14 -14.71 19.28
CA SER A 244 -18.62 -15.74 18.37
C SER A 244 -17.13 -16.00 18.65
N THR A 245 -16.70 -17.23 18.38
CA THR A 245 -15.28 -17.61 18.33
C THR A 245 -14.77 -17.77 16.88
N LYS A 246 -15.66 -17.54 15.90
CA LYS A 246 -15.33 -17.70 14.47
C LYS A 246 -15.13 -16.32 13.84
N PRO A 247 -13.91 -15.96 13.44
CA PRO A 247 -13.67 -14.74 12.70
C PRO A 247 -14.20 -14.84 11.26
N ASN A 248 -14.64 -13.73 10.72
CA ASN A 248 -14.79 -13.50 9.29
C ASN A 248 -13.49 -12.84 8.80
N THR A 249 -12.63 -13.63 8.19
CA THR A 249 -11.35 -13.13 7.66
C THR A 249 -11.62 -12.29 6.41
N LEU A 250 -11.20 -11.03 6.44
CA LEU A 250 -11.25 -10.11 5.31
C LEU A 250 -10.05 -10.33 4.39
N VAL A 251 -8.86 -10.43 4.97
CA VAL A 251 -7.63 -10.74 4.26
C VAL A 251 -6.72 -11.57 5.18
N ASN A 252 -6.09 -12.59 4.62
CA ASN A 252 -4.98 -13.33 5.23
C ASN A 252 -4.00 -13.66 4.11
N ARG A 253 -2.80 -13.10 4.19
CA ARG A 253 -1.85 -13.22 3.08
C ARG A 253 -0.41 -13.12 3.55
N ALA A 254 0.46 -13.79 2.80
CA ALA A 254 1.88 -13.53 2.87
C ALA A 254 2.13 -12.03 2.61
N TRP A 255 2.98 -11.44 3.43
CA TRP A 255 3.37 -10.04 3.30
C TRP A 255 4.50 -9.89 2.31
N ASP A 256 4.42 -8.87 1.49
CA ASP A 256 5.48 -8.42 0.60
C ASP A 256 5.68 -6.92 0.80
N PHE A 257 6.81 -6.56 1.41
CA PHE A 257 7.15 -5.17 1.69
C PHE A 257 7.20 -4.31 0.42
N GLY A 258 7.65 -4.89 -0.70
CA GLY A 258 7.73 -4.20 -2.00
C GLY A 258 6.40 -4.07 -2.73
N SER A 259 5.30 -4.69 -2.24
CA SER A 259 4.00 -4.71 -2.94
C SER A 259 2.84 -4.51 -1.96
N GLN A 260 2.63 -3.26 -1.54
CA GLN A 260 1.59 -2.89 -0.59
C GLN A 260 0.34 -2.39 -1.32
N GLY A 261 -0.76 -3.11 -1.20
CA GLY A 261 -1.99 -2.83 -1.95
C GLY A 261 -3.24 -2.67 -1.11
N VAL A 262 -4.25 -2.05 -1.73
CA VAL A 262 -5.62 -2.04 -1.22
C VAL A 262 -6.35 -3.24 -1.81
N TYR A 263 -6.99 -4.04 -0.95
CA TYR A 263 -7.66 -5.27 -1.35
C TYR A 263 -9.17 -5.12 -1.23
N PRO A 264 -9.92 -5.40 -2.31
CA PRO A 264 -11.37 -5.53 -2.25
C PRO A 264 -11.75 -6.67 -1.31
N VAL A 265 -12.68 -6.41 -0.40
CA VAL A 265 -13.20 -7.40 0.55
C VAL A 265 -14.72 -7.28 0.67
N THR A 266 -15.34 -8.24 1.32
CA THR A 266 -16.75 -8.18 1.71
C THR A 266 -16.87 -8.57 3.16
N GLY A 267 -17.38 -7.65 3.97
CA GLY A 267 -17.56 -7.89 5.39
C GLY A 267 -18.55 -6.92 6.01
N SER A 268 -18.85 -7.18 7.27
CA SER A 268 -19.65 -6.28 8.10
C SER A 268 -19.28 -6.45 9.55
N ALA A 269 -19.40 -5.39 10.34
CA ALA A 269 -19.29 -5.43 11.78
C ALA A 269 -20.37 -4.57 12.42
N LYS A 270 -20.85 -5.00 13.58
CA LYS A 270 -21.68 -4.19 14.47
C LYS A 270 -20.81 -3.57 15.56
N ALA A 271 -21.29 -2.51 16.15
CA ALA A 271 -20.67 -1.95 17.35
C ALA A 271 -20.50 -3.06 18.42
N GLY A 272 -19.27 -3.20 18.93
CA GLY A 272 -18.91 -4.25 19.89
C GLY A 272 -18.35 -5.54 19.29
N ASP A 273 -18.43 -5.77 17.98
CA ASP A 273 -17.72 -6.86 17.30
C ASP A 273 -16.21 -6.63 17.39
N GLN A 274 -15.42 -7.71 17.42
CA GLN A 274 -13.98 -7.60 17.50
C GLN A 274 -13.38 -7.37 16.10
N VAL A 275 -12.66 -6.27 15.95
CA VAL A 275 -11.75 -6.03 14.81
C VAL A 275 -10.37 -6.50 15.23
N THR A 276 -9.76 -7.38 14.45
CA THR A 276 -8.43 -7.93 14.75
C THR A 276 -7.51 -7.72 13.56
N VAL A 277 -6.31 -7.25 13.85
CA VAL A 277 -5.16 -7.24 12.93
C VAL A 277 -4.07 -8.08 13.58
N LYS A 278 -3.64 -9.13 12.89
CA LYS A 278 -2.57 -10.00 13.34
C LYS A 278 -1.44 -9.96 12.31
N CYS A 279 -0.26 -9.64 12.77
CA CYS A 279 0.96 -9.52 11.97
C CYS A 279 1.97 -10.57 12.44
N THR A 280 2.60 -11.28 11.51
CA THR A 280 3.65 -12.24 11.80
C THR A 280 4.96 -11.72 11.25
N TYR A 281 6.04 -11.83 12.02
CA TYR A 281 7.35 -11.26 11.71
C TYR A 281 8.46 -12.28 11.82
N ASP A 282 9.51 -12.09 11.01
CA ASP A 282 10.79 -12.75 11.14
C ASP A 282 11.89 -11.72 11.42
N ASN A 283 12.31 -11.58 12.68
CA ASN A 283 13.37 -10.67 13.08
C ASN A 283 14.71 -11.41 13.07
N SER A 284 15.47 -11.23 12.01
CA SER A 284 16.82 -11.79 11.87
C SER A 284 17.94 -10.89 12.45
N THR A 285 17.59 -9.72 12.98
CA THR A 285 18.55 -8.74 13.52
C THR A 285 19.00 -9.08 14.94
N ASP A 286 20.09 -8.47 15.38
CA ASP A 286 20.63 -8.61 16.74
C ASP A 286 19.87 -7.76 17.78
N GLY A 287 18.98 -6.89 17.32
CA GLY A 287 18.20 -5.96 18.16
C GLY A 287 16.73 -6.31 18.27
N THR A 288 16.10 -5.86 19.35
CA THR A 288 14.64 -5.85 19.45
C THR A 288 14.08 -4.78 18.53
N VAL A 289 13.06 -5.12 17.72
CA VAL A 289 12.38 -4.18 16.83
C VAL A 289 11.04 -3.77 17.44
N THR A 290 10.82 -2.46 17.47
CA THR A 290 9.62 -1.84 18.07
C THR A 290 8.83 -1.07 17.03
N PHE A 291 7.65 -0.56 17.43
CA PHE A 291 6.87 0.35 16.59
C PHE A 291 7.67 1.59 16.19
N GLY A 292 7.47 2.02 14.94
CA GLY A 292 8.00 3.27 14.41
C GLY A 292 7.71 3.43 12.92
N GLU A 293 8.00 4.60 12.38
CA GLU A 293 7.72 4.96 10.99
C GLU A 293 8.88 4.58 10.04
N ASP A 294 10.10 4.45 10.55
CA ASP A 294 11.25 4.07 9.72
C ASP A 294 11.18 2.62 9.27
N THR A 295 11.76 2.31 8.12
CA THR A 295 11.82 0.95 7.57
C THR A 295 12.43 -0.05 8.55
N ASN A 296 13.33 0.36 9.44
CA ASN A 296 13.95 -0.49 10.47
C ASN A 296 13.07 -0.71 11.72
N ASN A 297 11.96 -0.01 11.83
CA ASN A 297 10.91 -0.26 12.80
C ASN A 297 9.80 -1.11 12.17
N GLU A 298 8.74 -1.40 12.93
CA GLU A 298 7.62 -2.17 12.42
C GLU A 298 6.28 -1.50 12.70
N MET A 299 5.29 -1.85 11.85
CA MET A 299 3.89 -1.49 12.01
C MET A 299 3.01 -2.73 11.89
N CYS A 300 1.87 -2.71 12.59
CA CYS A 300 0.82 -3.73 12.47
C CYS A 300 -0.53 -3.02 12.35
N ILE A 301 -0.91 -2.68 11.12
CA ILE A 301 -2.05 -1.83 10.83
C ILE A 301 -2.92 -2.45 9.73
N GLY A 302 -4.24 -2.35 9.90
CA GLY A 302 -5.24 -2.64 8.88
C GLY A 302 -6.22 -1.47 8.77
N VAL A 303 -6.32 -0.86 7.59
CA VAL A 303 -7.33 0.17 7.32
C VAL A 303 -8.53 -0.49 6.68
N LEU A 304 -9.72 -0.30 7.25
CA LEU A 304 -10.98 -0.79 6.73
C LEU A 304 -11.78 0.36 6.14
N PHE A 305 -12.19 0.23 4.88
CA PHE A 305 -13.10 1.17 4.22
C PHE A 305 -14.52 0.60 4.25
N TYR A 306 -15.47 1.42 4.67
CA TYR A 306 -16.86 0.99 4.88
C TYR A 306 -17.87 2.07 4.47
N TYR A 307 -19.11 1.66 4.23
CA TYR A 307 -20.24 2.56 4.03
C TYR A 307 -21.56 1.96 4.57
N PRO A 308 -22.58 2.77 4.91
CA PRO A 308 -22.52 4.23 5.03
C PRO A 308 -21.60 4.68 6.18
N LEU A 309 -21.09 5.91 6.09
CA LEU A 309 -20.35 6.54 7.19
C LEU A 309 -21.18 6.50 8.46
N ALA A 310 -20.61 5.94 9.52
CA ALA A 310 -21.29 5.84 10.81
C ALA A 310 -21.48 7.23 11.46
N PRO A 311 -22.55 7.44 12.25
CA PRO A 311 -22.70 8.63 13.08
C PRO A 311 -21.47 8.76 14.02
N GLY A 312 -20.82 9.92 13.99
CA GLY A 312 -19.56 10.14 14.73
C GLY A 312 -18.33 9.53 14.08
N GLY A 313 -18.49 8.80 12.96
CA GLY A 313 -17.38 8.36 12.11
C GLY A 313 -16.75 9.55 11.40
N MET A 314 -15.44 9.48 11.22
CA MET A 314 -14.70 10.48 10.45
C MET A 314 -14.53 9.98 9.02
N GLY A 315 -15.21 10.61 8.07
CA GLY A 315 -14.97 10.49 6.66
C GLY A 315 -14.26 11.74 6.21
N GLY A 316 -13.09 11.68 5.62
CA GLY A 316 -12.40 12.75 4.91
C GLY A 316 -12.31 14.17 5.52
N LEU A 317 -12.82 14.40 6.71
CA LEU A 317 -13.00 15.73 7.30
C LEU A 317 -11.95 16.09 8.37
N GLY A 318 -10.80 15.46 8.34
CA GLY A 318 -9.75 15.67 9.34
C GLY A 318 -9.91 14.78 10.58
N GLY A 319 -8.95 13.90 10.76
CA GLY A 319 -8.94 12.85 11.78
C GLY A 319 -9.32 11.48 11.19
N SER A 320 -8.78 10.45 11.79
CA SER A 320 -9.07 9.06 11.47
C SER A 320 -9.68 8.38 12.69
N ASN A 321 -10.59 7.43 12.47
CA ASN A 321 -11.06 6.60 13.55
C ASN A 321 -9.98 5.54 13.84
N TYR A 322 -9.38 5.61 15.00
CA TYR A 322 -8.37 4.67 15.45
C TYR A 322 -8.97 3.60 16.35
N CYS A 323 -8.44 2.39 16.27
CA CYS A 323 -8.94 1.21 16.94
C CYS A 323 -7.76 0.35 17.45
N GLY A 324 -7.44 0.50 18.73
CA GLY A 324 -6.32 -0.22 19.36
C GLY A 324 -4.94 0.41 19.12
N ILE A 325 -4.91 1.62 18.59
CA ILE A 325 -3.69 2.40 18.30
C ILE A 325 -3.68 3.63 19.19
#